data_278e3471fa29c13fc0882a3ad8b183f0
#
_entry.id   278e3471fa29c13fc0882a3ad8b183f0
#
_cell.length_a   1.000
_cell.length_b   1.000
_cell.length_c   1.000
_cell.angle_alpha   90.00
_cell.angle_beta   90.00
_cell.angle_gamma   90.00
#
_symmetry.space_group_name_H-M   'P 1'
#
loop_
_entity.id
_entity.type
_entity.pdbx_description
1 polymer ?
#
loop_
_entity_poly.entity_id
_entity_poly.type
_entity_poly.pdbx_seq_one_letter_code
_entity_poly.pdbx_strand_id
1 'polypeptide(L)'
;MSARQTNNRCGIELSFLGFILNPPTGLSVYFILLIAFILGLMHGITPDEHTWPITFSYSIGSYSTKGGMKSGFIFSSGFTVQRAILTTLGFVGLATIYIKFNLDGPVYVLVGVVMFVVGYYLLKGTDLHIPLDRLFGGHVHHSTKSERLPIQEVESNVKAVPAKMAFFHGFIAGWGFGGFSTIITFILAPQMPSVFYAPLVGVLFGLGTMVMQVVIGATFANIMRVKKLSLEQIKYVGRSTAARTLYLGGIAFAAIGALVLGFPFIDRIAINTGNPIPNLSSIGVATVLVIMVVGVIGMSSLYMGYRESVALQRTKTTESK
;
A
#
# COMPACT_ATOMS: atom_id res chain seq x y z
N MET A 1 -39.70 -22.00 -11.61
CA MET A 1 -38.47 -22.71 -11.18
C MET A 1 -37.26 -21.80 -10.97
N SER A 2 -37.26 -20.56 -11.44
CA SER A 2 -36.09 -19.64 -11.38
C SER A 2 -35.83 -19.00 -10.01
N ALA A 3 -36.83 -18.60 -9.25
CA ALA A 3 -36.68 -17.87 -7.98
C ALA A 3 -36.10 -18.69 -6.81
N ARG A 4 -36.30 -20.03 -6.79
CA ARG A 4 -35.75 -20.90 -5.74
C ARG A 4 -34.24 -21.16 -5.91
N GLN A 5 -33.72 -21.15 -7.15
CA GLN A 5 -32.29 -21.38 -7.42
C GLN A 5 -31.44 -20.14 -7.08
N THR A 6 -31.98 -18.94 -7.29
CA THR A 6 -31.27 -17.69 -6.94
C THR A 6 -31.17 -17.49 -5.43
N ASN A 7 -32.21 -17.86 -4.67
CA ASN A 7 -32.21 -17.74 -3.21
C ASN A 7 -31.24 -18.75 -2.55
N ASN A 8 -31.10 -19.95 -3.08
CA ASN A 8 -30.16 -20.95 -2.57
C ASN A 8 -28.68 -20.58 -2.87
N ARG A 9 -28.40 -19.97 -4.00
CA ARG A 9 -27.03 -19.51 -4.31
C ARG A 9 -26.61 -18.34 -3.42
N CYS A 10 -27.47 -17.39 -3.20
CA CYS A 10 -27.20 -16.24 -2.30
C CYS A 10 -27.02 -16.69 -0.83
N GLY A 11 -27.79 -17.67 -0.38
CA GLY A 11 -27.65 -18.23 0.97
C GLY A 11 -26.35 -19.03 1.17
N ILE A 12 -25.89 -19.75 0.14
CA ILE A 12 -24.63 -20.50 0.17
C ILE A 12 -23.42 -19.53 0.13
N GLU A 13 -23.48 -18.49 -0.68
CA GLU A 13 -22.41 -17.48 -0.78
C GLU A 13 -22.28 -16.70 0.54
N LEU A 14 -23.36 -16.29 1.17
CA LEU A 14 -23.36 -15.64 2.48
C LEU A 14 -22.81 -16.56 3.59
N SER A 15 -23.11 -17.87 3.53
CA SER A 15 -22.59 -18.83 4.52
C SER A 15 -21.09 -19.08 4.33
N PHE A 16 -20.59 -19.14 3.09
CA PHE A 16 -19.17 -19.31 2.80
C PHE A 16 -18.35 -18.08 3.20
N LEU A 17 -18.81 -16.89 2.87
CA LEU A 17 -18.18 -15.65 3.28
C LEU A 17 -18.18 -15.50 4.82
N GLY A 18 -19.29 -15.82 5.45
CA GLY A 18 -19.42 -15.85 6.91
C GLY A 18 -18.42 -16.79 7.57
N PHE A 19 -18.21 -17.97 6.99
CA PHE A 19 -17.22 -18.94 7.46
C PHE A 19 -15.79 -18.43 7.36
N ILE A 20 -15.43 -17.75 6.26
CA ILE A 20 -14.09 -17.18 6.05
C ILE A 20 -13.84 -16.00 7.01
N LEU A 21 -14.84 -15.14 7.20
CA LEU A 21 -14.71 -13.95 8.05
C LEU A 21 -14.83 -14.25 9.55
N ASN A 22 -15.48 -15.35 9.90
CA ASN A 22 -15.62 -15.81 11.28
C ASN A 22 -15.29 -17.30 11.39
N PRO A 23 -14.00 -17.66 11.15
CA PRO A 23 -13.60 -19.06 11.13
C PRO A 23 -13.77 -19.68 12.51
N PRO A 24 -14.37 -20.91 12.59
CA PRO A 24 -14.53 -21.61 13.85
C PRO A 24 -13.18 -22.07 14.42
N THR A 25 -13.19 -22.48 15.68
CA THR A 25 -12.04 -23.13 16.31
C THR A 25 -11.94 -24.61 15.90
N GLY A 26 -10.73 -25.18 15.99
CA GLY A 26 -10.51 -26.61 15.71
C GLY A 26 -10.34 -26.96 14.23
N LEU A 27 -10.06 -25.97 13.39
CA LEU A 27 -9.76 -26.20 11.98
C LEU A 27 -8.41 -26.93 11.79
N SER A 28 -8.31 -27.76 10.74
CA SER A 28 -7.02 -28.30 10.36
C SER A 28 -6.07 -27.22 9.87
N VAL A 29 -4.76 -27.43 10.03
CA VAL A 29 -3.71 -26.50 9.62
C VAL A 29 -3.89 -26.07 8.14
N TYR A 30 -4.22 -27.01 7.26
CA TYR A 30 -4.41 -26.72 5.83
C TYR A 30 -5.59 -25.75 5.58
N PHE A 31 -6.70 -25.91 6.32
CA PHE A 31 -7.83 -24.99 6.21
C PHE A 31 -7.50 -23.61 6.78
N ILE A 32 -6.78 -23.54 7.89
CA ILE A 32 -6.30 -22.27 8.45
C ILE A 32 -5.47 -21.51 7.43
N LEU A 33 -4.50 -22.17 6.79
CA LEU A 33 -3.63 -21.58 5.79
C LEU A 33 -4.40 -21.16 4.52
N LEU A 34 -5.35 -21.98 4.07
CA LEU A 34 -6.20 -21.64 2.92
C LEU A 34 -7.06 -20.40 3.21
N ILE A 35 -7.69 -20.33 4.39
CA ILE A 35 -8.49 -19.16 4.80
C ILE A 35 -7.59 -17.92 4.88
N ALA A 36 -6.39 -18.03 5.47
CA ALA A 36 -5.45 -16.93 5.54
C ALA A 36 -5.08 -16.41 4.13
N PHE A 37 -4.84 -17.29 3.16
CA PHE A 37 -4.56 -16.89 1.78
C PHE A 37 -5.75 -16.18 1.12
N ILE A 38 -6.98 -16.71 1.29
CA ILE A 38 -8.20 -16.08 0.75
C ILE A 38 -8.43 -14.70 1.39
N LEU A 39 -8.26 -14.59 2.71
CA LEU A 39 -8.34 -13.29 3.41
C LEU A 39 -7.28 -12.31 2.87
N GLY A 40 -6.09 -12.81 2.53
CA GLY A 40 -5.05 -12.02 1.87
C GLY A 40 -5.45 -11.51 0.49
N LEU A 41 -6.08 -12.34 -0.34
CA LEU A 41 -6.65 -11.89 -1.62
C LEU A 41 -7.71 -10.81 -1.40
N MET A 42 -8.62 -11.02 -0.46
CA MET A 42 -9.67 -10.05 -0.13
C MET A 42 -9.09 -8.73 0.38
N HIS A 43 -8.09 -8.79 1.26
CA HIS A 43 -7.38 -7.60 1.75
C HIS A 43 -6.68 -6.84 0.62
N GLY A 44 -5.98 -7.56 -0.25
CA GLY A 44 -5.22 -6.94 -1.34
C GLY A 44 -6.10 -6.21 -2.37
N ILE A 45 -7.33 -6.69 -2.62
CA ILE A 45 -8.24 -6.08 -3.59
C ILE A 45 -9.11 -4.97 -2.98
N THR A 46 -9.36 -5.01 -1.68
CA THR A 46 -10.15 -3.96 -1.01
C THR A 46 -9.33 -2.70 -0.78
N PRO A 47 -9.91 -1.50 -0.92
CA PRO A 47 -9.22 -0.25 -0.61
C PRO A 47 -8.76 -0.24 0.86
N ASP A 48 -7.45 -0.09 1.04
CA ASP A 48 -6.80 -0.11 2.34
C ASP A 48 -5.78 1.03 2.42
N GLU A 49 -5.81 1.80 3.50
CA GLU A 49 -5.00 2.99 3.68
C GLU A 49 -3.51 2.69 3.78
N HIS A 50 -3.13 1.51 4.24
CA HIS A 50 -1.74 1.11 4.37
C HIS A 50 -1.15 0.50 3.08
N THR A 51 -1.98 0.09 2.12
CA THR A 51 -1.53 -0.58 0.90
C THR A 51 -1.73 0.26 -0.36
N TRP A 52 -2.95 0.77 -0.59
CA TRP A 52 -3.30 1.44 -1.84
C TRP A 52 -2.55 2.75 -2.12
N PRO A 53 -2.39 3.70 -1.16
CA PRO A 53 -1.66 4.94 -1.41
C PRO A 53 -0.22 4.72 -1.80
N ILE A 54 0.42 3.75 -1.18
CA ILE A 54 1.83 3.43 -1.38
C ILE A 54 1.99 2.68 -2.71
N THR A 55 1.18 1.63 -2.94
CA THR A 55 1.21 0.88 -4.22
C THR A 55 0.90 1.78 -5.40
N PHE A 56 -0.10 2.69 -5.29
CA PHE A 56 -0.40 3.69 -6.31
C PHE A 56 0.83 4.52 -6.66
N SER A 57 1.47 5.10 -5.65
CA SER A 57 2.61 6.00 -5.83
C SER A 57 3.81 5.30 -6.48
N TYR A 58 4.18 4.13 -5.96
CA TYR A 58 5.32 3.36 -6.51
C TYR A 58 5.04 2.80 -7.90
N SER A 59 3.81 2.39 -8.17
CA SER A 59 3.43 1.82 -9.45
C SER A 59 3.43 2.87 -10.56
N ILE A 60 2.84 4.04 -10.32
CA ILE A 60 2.88 5.16 -11.28
C ILE A 60 4.32 5.64 -11.48
N GLY A 61 5.09 5.78 -10.40
CA GLY A 61 6.50 6.17 -10.45
C GLY A 61 7.44 5.14 -11.08
N SER A 62 6.96 3.95 -11.43
CA SER A 62 7.73 2.90 -12.12
C SER A 62 7.68 2.99 -13.65
N TYR A 63 6.84 3.83 -14.22
CA TYR A 63 6.70 4.17 -15.64
C TYR A 63 6.29 3.03 -16.59
N SER A 64 6.06 1.82 -16.09
CA SER A 64 5.71 0.67 -16.92
C SER A 64 4.87 -0.35 -16.16
N THR A 65 4.08 -1.14 -16.91
CA THR A 65 3.27 -2.23 -16.33
C THR A 65 4.12 -3.22 -15.53
N LYS A 66 5.26 -3.66 -16.12
CA LYS A 66 6.20 -4.56 -15.44
C LYS A 66 6.80 -3.90 -14.17
N GLY A 67 7.10 -2.60 -14.24
CA GLY A 67 7.56 -1.83 -13.10
C GLY A 67 6.50 -1.74 -12.00
N GLY A 68 5.24 -1.49 -12.35
CA GLY A 68 4.11 -1.49 -11.41
C GLY A 68 3.90 -2.84 -10.74
N MET A 69 3.93 -3.94 -11.52
CA MET A 69 3.90 -5.30 -10.98
C MET A 69 5.05 -5.55 -9.98
N LYS A 70 6.27 -5.17 -10.37
CA LYS A 70 7.46 -5.30 -9.51
C LYS A 70 7.34 -4.46 -8.24
N SER A 71 6.79 -3.25 -8.32
CA SER A 71 6.56 -2.40 -7.15
C SER A 71 5.56 -3.02 -6.19
N GLY A 72 4.43 -3.54 -6.69
CA GLY A 72 3.44 -4.28 -5.89
C GLY A 72 4.04 -5.53 -5.23
N PHE A 73 4.84 -6.31 -5.98
CA PHE A 73 5.54 -7.48 -5.45
C PHE A 73 6.51 -7.12 -4.32
N ILE A 74 7.38 -6.13 -4.53
CA ILE A 74 8.40 -5.73 -3.55
C ILE A 74 7.75 -5.13 -2.30
N PHE A 75 6.74 -4.27 -2.46
CA PHE A 75 5.96 -3.76 -1.35
C PHE A 75 5.36 -4.89 -0.52
N SER A 76 4.65 -5.82 -1.18
CA SER A 76 3.99 -6.94 -0.50
C SER A 76 4.97 -7.93 0.11
N SER A 77 6.21 -8.02 -0.38
CA SER A 77 7.24 -8.83 0.27
C SER A 77 7.59 -8.30 1.65
N GLY A 78 7.75 -6.98 1.80
CA GLY A 78 7.95 -6.34 3.10
C GLY A 78 6.74 -6.52 4.03
N PHE A 79 5.55 -6.32 3.48
CA PHE A 79 4.28 -6.55 4.17
C PHE A 79 4.15 -7.99 4.66
N THR A 80 4.50 -8.99 3.83
CA THR A 80 4.44 -10.42 4.18
C THR A 80 5.37 -10.76 5.35
N VAL A 81 6.60 -10.24 5.34
CA VAL A 81 7.54 -10.43 6.46
C VAL A 81 6.96 -9.87 7.75
N GLN A 82 6.40 -8.67 7.71
CA GLN A 82 5.77 -8.08 8.88
C GLN A 82 4.56 -8.90 9.36
N ARG A 83 3.70 -9.39 8.44
CA ARG A 83 2.54 -10.24 8.80
C ARG A 83 2.95 -11.56 9.45
N ALA A 84 4.05 -12.17 9.02
CA ALA A 84 4.61 -13.35 9.67
C ALA A 84 5.00 -13.05 11.13
N ILE A 85 5.63 -11.90 11.37
CA ILE A 85 5.98 -11.45 12.73
C ILE A 85 4.72 -11.22 13.55
N LEU A 86 3.73 -10.49 13.00
CA LEU A 86 2.50 -10.14 13.70
C LEU A 86 1.70 -11.39 14.13
N THR A 87 1.57 -12.39 13.25
CA THR A 87 0.87 -13.64 13.58
C THR A 87 1.63 -14.48 14.61
N THR A 88 2.96 -14.42 14.62
CA THR A 88 3.77 -14.99 15.69
C THR A 88 3.50 -14.31 17.03
N LEU A 89 3.46 -12.97 17.04
CA LEU A 89 3.09 -12.21 18.23
C LEU A 89 1.65 -12.50 18.69
N GLY A 90 0.74 -12.72 17.74
CA GLY A 90 -0.63 -13.16 18.02
C GLY A 90 -0.68 -14.51 18.75
N PHE A 91 0.08 -15.48 18.26
CA PHE A 91 0.18 -16.81 18.86
C PHE A 91 0.66 -16.76 20.32
N VAL A 92 1.67 -15.94 20.62
CA VAL A 92 2.21 -15.79 21.99
C VAL A 92 1.46 -14.76 22.84
N GLY A 93 0.33 -14.20 22.34
CA GLY A 93 -0.49 -13.24 23.06
C GLY A 93 0.03 -11.80 23.11
N LEU A 94 1.22 -11.52 22.59
CA LEU A 94 1.84 -10.18 22.62
C LEU A 94 1.16 -9.17 21.69
N ALA A 95 0.44 -9.62 20.66
CA ALA A 95 -0.31 -8.73 19.77
C ALA A 95 -1.43 -7.96 20.49
N THR A 96 -1.88 -8.40 21.67
CA THR A 96 -2.85 -7.68 22.50
C THR A 96 -2.36 -6.31 22.95
N ILE A 97 -1.04 -6.10 23.02
CA ILE A 97 -0.41 -4.81 23.29
C ILE A 97 -0.86 -3.76 22.26
N TYR A 98 -0.99 -4.14 21.00
CA TYR A 98 -1.44 -3.25 19.94
C TYR A 98 -2.81 -2.63 20.23
N ILE A 99 -3.77 -3.49 20.58
CA ILE A 99 -5.14 -3.04 20.91
C ILE A 99 -5.16 -2.25 22.23
N LYS A 100 -4.44 -2.75 23.25
CA LYS A 100 -4.41 -2.11 24.57
C LYS A 100 -3.90 -0.66 24.52
N PHE A 101 -2.91 -0.39 23.69
CA PHE A 101 -2.30 0.94 23.58
C PHE A 101 -2.79 1.74 22.36
N ASN A 102 -3.76 1.23 21.59
CA ASN A 102 -4.29 1.87 20.38
C ASN A 102 -3.19 2.38 19.45
N LEU A 103 -2.38 1.45 18.94
CA LEU A 103 -1.18 1.78 18.17
C LEU A 103 -1.45 2.25 16.72
N ASP A 104 -2.72 2.42 16.30
CA ASP A 104 -3.08 2.92 14.97
C ASP A 104 -2.54 4.34 14.74
N GLY A 105 -2.70 5.24 15.71
CA GLY A 105 -2.15 6.60 15.63
C GLY A 105 -0.64 6.63 15.39
N PRO A 106 0.18 5.98 16.24
CA PRO A 106 1.63 5.84 15.99
C PRO A 106 1.98 5.27 14.62
N VAL A 107 1.24 4.27 14.15
CA VAL A 107 1.49 3.65 12.83
C VAL A 107 1.17 4.64 11.71
N TYR A 108 0.06 5.37 11.77
CA TYR A 108 -0.25 6.42 10.78
C TYR A 108 0.83 7.51 10.75
N VAL A 109 1.33 7.96 11.90
CA VAL A 109 2.45 8.92 11.97
C VAL A 109 3.69 8.35 11.31
N LEU A 110 4.07 7.11 11.64
CA LEU A 110 5.27 6.47 11.11
C LEU A 110 5.18 6.29 9.58
N VAL A 111 4.08 5.77 9.08
CA VAL A 111 3.81 5.63 7.64
C VAL A 111 3.86 7.00 6.96
N GLY A 112 3.20 8.00 7.54
CA GLY A 112 3.16 9.36 7.03
C GLY A 112 4.54 10.00 6.95
N VAL A 113 5.37 9.86 7.97
CA VAL A 113 6.75 10.38 7.99
C VAL A 113 7.59 9.72 6.90
N VAL A 114 7.52 8.40 6.73
CA VAL A 114 8.29 7.69 5.70
C VAL A 114 7.81 8.11 4.30
N MET A 115 6.50 8.21 4.07
CA MET A 115 5.94 8.71 2.80
C MET A 115 6.42 10.14 2.52
N PHE A 116 6.33 11.04 3.52
CA PHE A 116 6.76 12.43 3.41
C PHE A 116 8.25 12.53 3.03
N VAL A 117 9.12 11.82 3.74
CA VAL A 117 10.57 11.82 3.48
C VAL A 117 10.86 11.36 2.06
N VAL A 118 10.30 10.25 1.63
CA VAL A 118 10.50 9.74 0.26
C VAL A 118 9.96 10.74 -0.78
N GLY A 119 8.76 11.26 -0.57
CA GLY A 119 8.15 12.27 -1.45
C GLY A 119 9.00 13.54 -1.57
N TYR A 120 9.53 14.03 -0.45
CA TYR A 120 10.41 15.20 -0.40
C TYR A 120 11.70 15.01 -1.22
N TYR A 121 12.37 13.86 -1.08
CA TYR A 121 13.58 13.58 -1.86
C TYR A 121 13.28 13.41 -3.36
N LEU A 122 12.15 12.81 -3.70
CA LEU A 122 11.71 12.70 -5.09
C LEU A 122 11.40 14.07 -5.71
N LEU A 123 10.81 15.00 -4.94
CA LEU A 123 10.55 16.38 -5.39
C LEU A 123 11.86 17.16 -5.61
N LYS A 124 12.86 16.97 -4.75
CA LYS A 124 14.18 17.62 -4.88
C LYS A 124 15.04 17.04 -5.99
N GLY A 125 14.67 15.91 -6.58
CA GLY A 125 15.49 15.24 -7.60
C GLY A 125 16.77 14.60 -7.05
N THR A 126 16.93 14.51 -5.72
CA THR A 126 18.09 13.93 -5.06
C THR A 126 17.86 12.44 -4.79
N ASP A 127 18.93 11.63 -4.89
CA ASP A 127 18.90 10.22 -4.50
C ASP A 127 18.84 10.12 -2.97
N LEU A 128 17.93 9.31 -2.46
CA LEU A 128 17.85 9.02 -1.02
C LEU A 128 18.98 8.04 -0.64
N HIS A 129 20.06 8.55 -0.10
CA HIS A 129 21.10 7.72 0.53
C HIS A 129 20.69 7.40 1.96
N ILE A 130 20.07 6.25 2.17
CA ILE A 130 19.79 5.76 3.52
C ILE A 130 21.03 5.03 4.02
N PRO A 131 21.46 5.23 5.30
CA PRO A 131 22.57 4.49 5.91
C PRO A 131 22.44 2.95 5.83
N LEU A 132 21.23 2.46 5.59
CA LEU A 132 20.89 1.05 5.33
C LEU A 132 21.55 0.46 4.07
N ASP A 133 22.00 1.29 3.12
CA ASP A 133 22.76 0.80 1.96
C ASP A 133 24.08 0.14 2.37
N ARG A 134 24.64 0.50 3.52
CA ARG A 134 25.82 -0.17 4.10
C ARG A 134 25.51 -1.57 4.64
N LEU A 135 24.26 -1.81 5.07
CA LEU A 135 23.86 -3.11 5.64
C LEU A 135 23.57 -4.16 4.55
N PHE A 136 23.24 -3.75 3.31
CA PHE A 136 22.83 -4.63 2.22
C PHE A 136 23.76 -4.61 1.00
N GLY A 137 25.00 -4.16 1.16
CA GLY A 137 26.11 -4.40 0.21
C GLY A 137 25.97 -3.77 -1.20
N GLY A 138 25.33 -2.62 -1.33
CA GLY A 138 25.25 -1.93 -2.61
C GLY A 138 26.37 -0.90 -2.82
N HIS A 139 27.32 -1.18 -3.71
CA HIS A 139 28.28 -0.16 -4.17
C HIS A 139 27.57 0.89 -5.02
N VAL A 140 27.53 2.14 -4.55
CA VAL A 140 27.00 3.28 -5.29
C VAL A 140 28.16 4.20 -5.66
N HIS A 141 28.33 4.43 -6.96
CA HIS A 141 29.24 5.46 -7.46
C HIS A 141 28.75 6.85 -7.04
N HIS A 142 29.60 7.56 -6.32
CA HIS A 142 29.41 8.96 -5.98
C HIS A 142 29.45 9.84 -7.25
N SER A 143 28.39 10.59 -7.49
CA SER A 143 28.43 11.80 -8.29
C SER A 143 27.95 12.96 -7.40
N THR A 144 28.92 13.68 -6.88
CA THR A 144 28.74 14.96 -6.19
C THR A 144 28.68 16.07 -7.23
N LYS A 145 27.50 16.70 -7.40
CA LYS A 145 27.40 18.15 -7.65
C LYS A 145 25.94 18.59 -7.58
N SER A 146 25.66 19.41 -6.57
CA SER A 146 24.43 20.19 -6.45
C SER A 146 24.63 21.48 -7.26
N GLU A 147 24.26 21.44 -8.53
CA GLU A 147 24.03 22.64 -9.34
C GLU A 147 22.62 22.49 -9.96
N ARG A 148 21.90 23.62 -10.05
CA ARG A 148 20.63 23.67 -10.77
C ARG A 148 20.89 23.34 -12.23
N LEU A 149 20.70 22.07 -12.59
CA LEU A 149 20.97 21.58 -13.94
C LEU A 149 19.90 22.05 -14.91
N PRO A 150 20.27 22.39 -16.16
CA PRO A 150 19.35 22.66 -17.24
C PRO A 150 18.41 21.46 -17.47
N ILE A 151 17.18 21.73 -17.92
CA ILE A 151 16.11 20.73 -18.13
C ILE A 151 16.56 19.49 -18.92
N GLN A 152 17.54 19.62 -19.81
CA GLN A 152 18.08 18.53 -20.63
C GLN A 152 18.89 17.48 -19.83
N GLU A 153 19.58 17.85 -18.74
CA GLU A 153 20.30 16.89 -17.89
C GLU A 153 19.39 16.18 -16.90
N VAL A 154 18.25 16.77 -16.53
CA VAL A 154 17.22 16.12 -15.72
C VAL A 154 16.57 14.95 -16.48
N GLU A 155 16.49 15.03 -17.82
CA GLU A 155 15.87 14.00 -18.66
C GLU A 155 16.67 12.69 -18.72
N SER A 156 18.00 12.73 -18.68
CA SER A 156 18.85 11.53 -18.78
C SER A 156 18.99 10.75 -17.46
N ASN A 157 18.71 11.38 -16.30
CA ASN A 157 18.94 10.83 -14.96
C ASN A 157 17.66 10.55 -14.15
N VAL A 158 16.47 10.52 -14.78
CA VAL A 158 15.21 10.21 -14.07
C VAL A 158 15.19 8.73 -13.69
N LYS A 159 15.70 8.42 -12.50
CA LYS A 159 15.58 7.08 -11.92
C LYS A 159 14.16 6.84 -11.41
N ALA A 160 13.66 5.63 -11.62
CA ALA A 160 12.41 5.18 -10.99
C ALA A 160 12.52 5.23 -9.46
N VAL A 161 11.37 5.31 -8.77
CA VAL A 161 11.35 5.27 -7.30
C VAL A 161 12.11 4.03 -6.81
N PRO A 162 13.05 4.16 -5.86
CA PRO A 162 13.89 3.04 -5.43
C PRO A 162 13.06 1.85 -4.91
N ALA A 163 13.24 0.68 -5.52
CA ALA A 163 12.49 -0.53 -5.17
C ALA A 163 12.67 -0.94 -3.70
N LYS A 164 13.86 -0.72 -3.13
CA LYS A 164 14.12 -0.98 -1.69
C LYS A 164 13.17 -0.21 -0.77
N MET A 165 12.81 1.03 -1.15
CA MET A 165 11.88 1.84 -0.37
C MET A 165 10.47 1.25 -0.36
N ALA A 166 10.04 0.62 -1.46
CA ALA A 166 8.76 -0.08 -1.49
C ALA A 166 8.71 -1.23 -0.49
N PHE A 167 9.80 -1.99 -0.32
CA PHE A 167 9.89 -3.05 0.69
C PHE A 167 9.76 -2.50 2.11
N PHE A 168 10.52 -1.45 2.45
CA PHE A 168 10.45 -0.84 3.78
C PHE A 168 9.09 -0.21 4.06
N HIS A 169 8.49 0.43 3.08
CA HIS A 169 7.12 0.92 3.21
C HIS A 169 6.13 -0.22 3.47
N GLY A 170 6.24 -1.34 2.74
CA GLY A 170 5.41 -2.51 2.97
C GLY A 170 5.58 -3.09 4.37
N PHE A 171 6.82 -3.18 4.85
CA PHE A 171 7.12 -3.66 6.21
C PHE A 171 6.53 -2.73 7.28
N ILE A 172 6.66 -1.41 7.12
CA ILE A 172 6.12 -0.43 8.07
C ILE A 172 4.59 -0.37 7.98
N ALA A 173 4.04 -0.31 6.77
CA ALA A 173 2.61 -0.29 6.53
C ALA A 173 1.89 -1.55 7.05
N GLY A 174 2.60 -2.69 7.03
CA GLY A 174 2.10 -3.94 7.60
C GLY A 174 1.75 -3.88 9.08
N TRP A 175 2.23 -2.90 9.85
CA TRP A 175 1.85 -2.73 11.25
C TRP A 175 0.45 -2.13 11.43
N GLY A 176 -0.20 -1.63 10.37
CA GLY A 176 -1.61 -1.24 10.41
C GLY A 176 -2.53 -2.41 10.80
N PHE A 177 -3.50 -2.15 11.66
CA PHE A 177 -4.32 -3.18 12.28
C PHE A 177 -5.80 -3.00 11.91
N GLY A 178 -6.23 -3.68 10.87
CA GLY A 178 -7.63 -3.70 10.43
C GLY A 178 -8.34 -5.03 10.73
N GLY A 179 -9.58 -5.17 10.29
CA GLY A 179 -10.39 -6.36 10.54
C GLY A 179 -9.78 -7.65 10.01
N PHE A 180 -9.14 -7.64 8.83
CA PHE A 180 -8.40 -8.79 8.30
C PHE A 180 -7.24 -9.19 9.22
N SER A 181 -6.49 -8.20 9.72
CA SER A 181 -5.38 -8.45 10.66
C SER A 181 -5.87 -9.06 11.96
N THR A 182 -7.04 -8.63 12.44
CA THR A 182 -7.69 -9.19 13.63
C THR A 182 -7.97 -10.68 13.44
N ILE A 183 -8.54 -11.08 12.31
CA ILE A 183 -8.86 -12.48 12.03
C ILE A 183 -7.60 -13.35 12.00
N ILE A 184 -6.59 -12.96 11.23
CA ILE A 184 -5.36 -13.77 11.09
C ILE A 184 -4.56 -13.84 12.40
N THR A 185 -4.56 -12.75 13.19
CA THR A 185 -3.71 -12.62 14.38
C THR A 185 -4.34 -13.22 15.62
N PHE A 186 -5.65 -13.00 15.85
CA PHE A 186 -6.32 -13.41 17.10
C PHE A 186 -7.21 -14.64 16.96
N ILE A 187 -7.58 -15.02 15.72
CA ILE A 187 -8.42 -16.19 15.50
C ILE A 187 -7.64 -17.33 14.86
N LEU A 188 -6.92 -17.10 13.76
CA LEU A 188 -6.24 -18.16 13.02
C LEU A 188 -4.88 -18.54 13.59
N ALA A 189 -4.03 -17.56 13.91
CA ALA A 189 -2.67 -17.85 14.39
C ALA A 189 -2.66 -18.63 15.73
N PRO A 190 -3.51 -18.34 16.73
CA PRO A 190 -3.55 -19.12 17.97
C PRO A 190 -3.98 -20.57 17.80
N GLN A 191 -4.61 -20.95 16.70
CA GLN A 191 -5.04 -22.33 16.41
C GLN A 191 -3.90 -23.18 15.80
N MET A 192 -2.74 -22.58 15.51
CA MET A 192 -1.61 -23.33 14.95
C MET A 192 -0.98 -24.23 15.99
N PRO A 193 -0.39 -25.40 15.59
CA PRO A 193 0.12 -26.40 16.54
C PRO A 193 1.28 -25.90 17.40
N SER A 194 2.06 -24.95 16.92
CA SER A 194 3.17 -24.35 17.67
C SER A 194 3.57 -22.98 17.14
N VAL A 195 4.41 -22.26 17.90
CA VAL A 195 4.96 -20.96 17.53
C VAL A 195 5.71 -20.98 16.19
N PHE A 196 6.30 -22.11 15.80
CA PHE A 196 7.02 -22.24 14.53
C PHE A 196 6.09 -22.26 13.30
N TYR A 197 4.84 -22.69 13.47
CA TYR A 197 3.83 -22.71 12.42
C TYR A 197 3.01 -21.40 12.36
N ALA A 198 2.94 -20.64 13.43
CA ALA A 198 2.18 -19.41 13.51
C ALA A 198 2.55 -18.37 12.42
N PRO A 199 3.84 -18.17 12.06
CA PRO A 199 4.23 -17.26 10.97
C PRO A 199 3.61 -17.63 9.62
N LEU A 200 3.32 -18.91 9.36
CA LEU A 200 2.75 -19.37 8.08
C LEU A 200 1.40 -18.74 7.80
N VAL A 201 0.59 -18.45 8.82
CA VAL A 201 -0.68 -17.73 8.68
C VAL A 201 -0.44 -16.35 8.07
N GLY A 202 0.51 -15.59 8.62
CA GLY A 202 0.89 -14.29 8.10
C GLY A 202 1.53 -14.34 6.71
N VAL A 203 2.35 -15.36 6.44
CA VAL A 203 2.96 -15.59 5.12
C VAL A 203 1.89 -15.84 4.07
N LEU A 204 0.94 -16.76 4.31
CA LEU A 204 -0.12 -17.07 3.34
C LEU A 204 -1.04 -15.86 3.12
N PHE A 205 -1.40 -15.14 4.18
CA PHE A 205 -2.12 -13.87 4.06
C PHE A 205 -1.35 -12.85 3.21
N GLY A 206 -0.07 -12.65 3.49
CA GLY A 206 0.81 -11.76 2.74
C GLY A 206 0.95 -12.16 1.27
N LEU A 207 1.04 -13.46 0.97
CA LEU A 207 1.09 -13.96 -0.40
C LEU A 207 -0.24 -13.71 -1.14
N GLY A 208 -1.39 -13.91 -0.50
CA GLY A 208 -2.69 -13.54 -1.07
C GLY A 208 -2.76 -12.04 -1.38
N THR A 209 -2.35 -11.19 -0.44
CA THR A 209 -2.25 -9.74 -0.64
C THR A 209 -1.30 -9.41 -1.80
N MET A 210 -0.15 -10.08 -1.88
CA MET A 210 0.86 -9.88 -2.94
C MET A 210 0.27 -10.13 -4.34
N VAL A 211 -0.48 -11.20 -4.53
CA VAL A 211 -1.13 -11.49 -5.82
C VAL A 211 -1.96 -10.30 -6.26
N MET A 212 -2.80 -9.76 -5.38
CA MET A 212 -3.65 -8.62 -5.72
C MET A 212 -2.87 -7.32 -5.88
N GLN A 213 -1.87 -7.06 -5.06
CA GLN A 213 -1.05 -5.85 -5.17
C GLN A 213 -0.20 -5.84 -6.46
N VAL A 214 0.21 -6.99 -6.97
CA VAL A 214 0.84 -7.09 -8.29
C VAL A 214 -0.15 -6.70 -9.41
N VAL A 215 -1.39 -7.17 -9.34
CA VAL A 215 -2.45 -6.82 -10.31
C VAL A 215 -2.79 -5.32 -10.21
N ILE A 216 -3.00 -4.81 -9.01
CA ILE A 216 -3.31 -3.40 -8.75
C ILE A 216 -2.14 -2.51 -9.19
N GLY A 217 -0.91 -2.90 -8.92
CA GLY A 217 0.28 -2.20 -9.36
C GLY A 217 0.38 -2.11 -10.89
N ALA A 218 0.07 -3.19 -11.59
CA ALA A 218 -0.03 -3.18 -13.05
C ALA A 218 -1.12 -2.23 -13.54
N THR A 219 -2.29 -2.24 -12.89
CA THR A 219 -3.44 -1.39 -13.23
C THR A 219 -3.10 0.09 -13.07
N PHE A 220 -2.54 0.49 -11.93
CA PHE A 220 -2.14 1.88 -11.69
C PHE A 220 -1.07 2.36 -12.69
N ALA A 221 -0.07 1.52 -12.98
CA ALA A 221 0.95 1.86 -13.97
C ALA A 221 0.39 2.02 -15.39
N ASN A 222 -0.70 1.33 -15.73
CA ASN A 222 -1.34 1.44 -17.04
C ASN A 222 -2.21 2.68 -17.23
N ILE A 223 -2.62 3.36 -16.17
CA ILE A 223 -3.45 4.59 -16.25
C ILE A 223 -2.81 5.63 -17.18
N MET A 224 -1.47 5.76 -17.15
CA MET A 224 -0.75 6.74 -17.97
C MET A 224 -0.69 6.37 -19.46
N ARG A 225 -0.87 5.09 -19.83
CA ARG A 225 -0.80 4.64 -21.23
C ARG A 225 -2.05 5.00 -22.03
N VAL A 226 -3.16 5.22 -21.36
CA VAL A 226 -4.45 5.56 -22.02
C VAL A 226 -4.37 6.88 -22.80
N LYS A 227 -3.48 7.78 -22.43
CA LYS A 227 -3.34 9.15 -23.03
C LYS A 227 -2.35 9.22 -24.21
N LYS A 228 -1.80 8.12 -24.70
CA LYS A 228 -0.80 8.10 -25.79
C LYS A 228 0.37 9.09 -25.57
N LEU A 229 0.87 9.16 -24.35
CA LEU A 229 2.00 10.01 -23.97
C LEU A 229 3.32 9.45 -24.52
N SER A 230 4.27 10.34 -24.85
CA SER A 230 5.64 9.95 -25.14
C SER A 230 6.31 9.34 -23.89
N LEU A 231 7.41 8.60 -24.08
CA LEU A 231 8.14 7.99 -22.96
C LEU A 231 8.64 9.04 -21.95
N GLU A 232 9.08 10.21 -22.44
CA GLU A 232 9.52 11.33 -21.61
C GLU A 232 8.35 11.89 -20.77
N GLN A 233 7.20 12.10 -21.41
CA GLN A 233 6.00 12.53 -20.71
C GLN A 233 5.56 11.51 -19.66
N ILE A 234 5.59 10.21 -19.96
CA ILE A 234 5.26 9.15 -18.99
C ILE A 234 6.20 9.21 -17.79
N LYS A 235 7.50 9.38 -17.99
CA LYS A 235 8.48 9.51 -16.91
C LYS A 235 8.23 10.75 -16.06
N TYR A 236 7.99 11.90 -16.69
CA TYR A 236 7.72 13.15 -15.99
C TYR A 236 6.43 13.07 -15.15
N VAL A 237 5.31 12.66 -15.77
CA VAL A 237 4.02 12.53 -15.12
C VAL A 237 4.09 11.50 -13.98
N GLY A 238 4.69 10.34 -14.24
CA GLY A 238 4.82 9.30 -13.23
C GLY A 238 5.62 9.75 -12.01
N ARG A 239 6.77 10.39 -12.23
CA ARG A 239 7.60 10.89 -11.13
C ARG A 239 6.92 12.00 -10.35
N SER A 240 6.37 13.02 -11.03
CA SER A 240 5.71 14.15 -10.36
C SER A 240 4.50 13.70 -9.57
N THR A 241 3.70 12.76 -10.12
CA THR A 241 2.56 12.17 -9.42
C THR A 241 3.01 11.39 -8.18
N ALA A 242 3.97 10.47 -8.33
CA ALA A 242 4.49 9.69 -7.20
C ALA A 242 5.05 10.59 -6.10
N ALA A 243 5.87 11.58 -6.48
CA ALA A 243 6.50 12.50 -5.54
C ALA A 243 5.47 13.33 -4.76
N ARG A 244 4.49 13.93 -5.46
CA ARG A 244 3.43 14.72 -4.83
C ARG A 244 2.50 13.86 -3.97
N THR A 245 2.13 12.67 -4.44
CA THR A 245 1.27 11.77 -3.68
C THR A 245 1.95 11.30 -2.40
N LEU A 246 3.22 10.93 -2.46
CA LEU A 246 3.98 10.54 -1.27
C LEU A 246 4.19 11.72 -0.32
N TYR A 247 4.53 12.90 -0.84
CA TYR A 247 4.78 14.07 -0.02
C TYR A 247 3.52 14.57 0.69
N LEU A 248 2.46 14.88 -0.06
CA LEU A 248 1.20 15.40 0.49
C LEU A 248 0.42 14.32 1.23
N GLY A 249 0.42 13.08 0.72
CA GLY A 249 -0.16 11.93 1.40
C GLY A 249 0.54 11.65 2.72
N GLY A 250 1.87 11.77 2.77
CA GLY A 250 2.64 11.65 4.00
C GLY A 250 2.25 12.69 5.05
N ILE A 251 2.03 13.95 4.64
CA ILE A 251 1.51 14.99 5.53
C ILE A 251 0.12 14.61 6.05
N ALA A 252 -0.77 14.15 5.18
CA ALA A 252 -2.12 13.75 5.55
C ALA A 252 -2.11 12.58 6.57
N PHE A 253 -1.31 11.55 6.32
CA PHE A 253 -1.15 10.42 7.26
C PHE A 253 -0.59 10.88 8.61
N ALA A 254 0.47 11.68 8.60
CA ALA A 254 1.07 12.17 9.84
C ALA A 254 0.10 13.06 10.63
N ALA A 255 -0.65 13.92 9.96
CA ALA A 255 -1.65 14.78 10.60
C ALA A 255 -2.79 13.97 11.21
N ILE A 256 -3.36 13.01 10.47
CA ILE A 256 -4.41 12.14 10.98
C ILE A 256 -3.88 11.26 12.12
N GLY A 257 -2.67 10.71 11.99
CA GLY A 257 -2.03 9.94 13.06
C GLY A 257 -1.83 10.75 14.34
N ALA A 258 -1.40 12.01 14.22
CA ALA A 258 -1.28 12.92 15.35
C ALA A 258 -2.65 13.25 15.98
N LEU A 259 -3.69 13.41 15.17
CA LEU A 259 -5.06 13.60 15.67
C LEU A 259 -5.57 12.36 16.42
N VAL A 260 -5.33 11.15 15.89
CA VAL A 260 -5.72 9.89 16.56
C VAL A 260 -4.93 9.71 17.86
N LEU A 261 -3.64 10.10 17.90
CA LEU A 261 -2.84 10.08 19.13
C LEU A 261 -3.38 11.04 20.19
N GLY A 262 -3.73 12.26 19.80
CA GLY A 262 -4.28 13.27 20.72
C GLY A 262 -5.73 12.99 21.13
N PHE A 263 -6.50 12.37 20.23
CA PHE A 263 -7.93 12.14 20.38
C PHE A 263 -8.30 10.72 19.91
N PRO A 264 -8.02 9.67 20.68
CA PRO A 264 -8.21 8.27 20.27
C PRO A 264 -9.66 7.91 19.88
N PHE A 265 -10.65 8.71 20.30
CA PHE A 265 -12.04 8.49 19.92
C PHE A 265 -12.29 8.73 18.41
N ILE A 266 -11.45 9.51 17.74
CA ILE A 266 -11.57 9.81 16.29
C ILE A 266 -11.50 8.54 15.46
N ASP A 267 -10.62 7.60 15.83
CA ASP A 267 -10.46 6.33 15.15
C ASP A 267 -11.70 5.41 15.27
N ARG A 268 -12.54 5.65 16.28
CA ARG A 268 -13.79 4.93 16.51
C ARG A 268 -14.98 5.53 15.75
N ILE A 269 -14.82 6.72 15.16
CA ILE A 269 -15.87 7.37 14.39
C ILE A 269 -15.96 6.69 13.03
N ALA A 270 -17.03 5.94 12.80
CA ALA A 270 -17.25 5.26 11.53
C ALA A 270 -18.75 5.10 11.25
N ILE A 271 -19.10 5.20 9.97
CA ILE A 271 -20.44 4.92 9.46
C ILE A 271 -20.47 3.48 8.99
N ASN A 272 -21.32 2.66 9.59
CA ASN A 272 -21.50 1.26 9.17
C ASN A 272 -22.17 1.22 7.79
N THR A 273 -21.59 0.48 6.86
CA THR A 273 -22.11 0.30 5.49
C THR A 273 -23.04 -0.90 5.34
N GLY A 274 -23.07 -1.79 6.35
CA GLY A 274 -23.76 -3.09 6.28
C GLY A 274 -23.00 -4.15 5.45
N ASN A 275 -21.85 -3.84 4.86
CA ASN A 275 -21.03 -4.81 4.16
C ASN A 275 -20.23 -5.66 5.16
N PRO A 276 -20.25 -7.02 5.08
CA PRO A 276 -19.51 -7.86 6.02
C PRO A 276 -17.99 -7.87 5.80
N ILE A 277 -17.51 -7.41 4.63
CA ILE A 277 -16.09 -7.47 4.27
C ILE A 277 -15.32 -6.37 5.01
N PRO A 278 -14.28 -6.68 5.81
CA PRO A 278 -13.38 -5.68 6.37
C PRO A 278 -12.87 -4.70 5.31
N ASN A 279 -12.53 -3.48 5.69
CA ASN A 279 -12.23 -2.33 4.84
C ASN A 279 -13.43 -1.75 4.03
N LEU A 280 -14.51 -2.52 3.88
CA LEU A 280 -15.78 -2.07 3.27
C LEU A 280 -16.92 -2.01 4.28
N SER A 281 -16.74 -2.53 5.48
CA SER A 281 -17.75 -2.62 6.53
C SER A 281 -18.09 -1.27 7.14
N SER A 282 -17.20 -0.30 7.05
CA SER A 282 -17.41 1.04 7.61
C SER A 282 -16.66 2.11 6.82
N ILE A 283 -17.19 3.33 6.84
CA ILE A 283 -16.51 4.54 6.37
C ILE A 283 -15.98 5.26 7.60
N GLY A 284 -14.71 5.09 7.88
CA GLY A 284 -13.99 5.70 9.02
C GLY A 284 -12.71 6.39 8.55
N VAL A 285 -11.78 6.62 9.50
CA VAL A 285 -10.50 7.27 9.25
C VAL A 285 -9.72 6.61 8.13
N ALA A 286 -9.63 5.28 8.12
CA ALA A 286 -8.98 4.47 7.10
C ALA A 286 -9.52 4.78 5.68
N THR A 287 -10.84 4.72 5.51
CA THR A 287 -11.49 5.01 4.22
C THR A 287 -11.24 6.45 3.77
N VAL A 288 -11.33 7.41 4.70
CA VAL A 288 -11.06 8.83 4.42
C VAL A 288 -9.62 9.03 3.95
N LEU A 289 -8.64 8.38 4.57
CA LEU A 289 -7.24 8.42 4.15
C LEU A 289 -7.05 7.88 2.72
N VAL A 290 -7.66 6.74 2.37
CA VAL A 290 -7.59 6.19 1.00
C VAL A 290 -8.17 7.17 -0.01
N ILE A 291 -9.39 7.68 0.24
CA ILE A 291 -10.07 8.61 -0.66
C ILE A 291 -9.24 9.89 -0.81
N MET A 292 -8.75 10.44 0.28
CA MET A 292 -7.95 11.67 0.26
C MET A 292 -6.63 11.48 -0.48
N VAL A 293 -5.88 10.42 -0.18
CA VAL A 293 -4.52 10.25 -0.73
C VAL A 293 -4.54 9.71 -2.16
N VAL A 294 -5.33 8.69 -2.45
CA VAL A 294 -5.40 8.13 -3.81
C VAL A 294 -6.38 8.93 -4.68
N GLY A 295 -7.60 9.15 -4.18
CA GLY A 295 -8.66 9.79 -4.94
C GLY A 295 -8.41 11.27 -5.19
N VAL A 296 -8.11 12.05 -4.14
CA VAL A 296 -7.95 13.51 -4.28
C VAL A 296 -6.50 13.87 -4.63
N ILE A 297 -5.54 13.56 -3.76
CA ILE A 297 -4.14 13.98 -3.95
C ILE A 297 -3.52 13.27 -5.15
N GLY A 298 -3.68 11.95 -5.26
CA GLY A 298 -3.09 11.14 -6.33
C GLY A 298 -3.63 11.52 -7.70
N MET A 299 -4.95 11.58 -7.85
CA MET A 299 -5.58 11.90 -9.15
C MET A 299 -5.37 13.36 -9.55
N SER A 300 -5.42 14.32 -8.61
CA SER A 300 -5.10 15.72 -8.91
C SER A 300 -3.61 15.87 -9.30
N SER A 301 -2.69 15.19 -8.62
CA SER A 301 -1.27 15.19 -8.96
C SER A 301 -1.02 14.60 -10.36
N LEU A 302 -1.73 13.53 -10.71
CA LEU A 302 -1.69 12.92 -12.04
C LEU A 302 -2.18 13.91 -13.12
N TYR A 303 -3.31 14.57 -12.87
CA TYR A 303 -3.86 15.58 -13.79
C TYR A 303 -2.92 16.78 -13.95
N MET A 304 -2.37 17.30 -12.85
CA MET A 304 -1.41 18.41 -12.89
C MET A 304 -0.14 18.03 -13.65
N GLY A 305 0.44 16.87 -13.34
CA GLY A 305 1.62 16.37 -14.04
C GLY A 305 1.38 16.18 -15.54
N TYR A 306 0.20 15.70 -15.94
CA TYR A 306 -0.20 15.62 -17.34
C TYR A 306 -0.26 17.01 -18.00
N ARG A 307 -0.93 17.98 -17.39
CA ARG A 307 -1.01 19.36 -17.92
C ARG A 307 0.35 20.01 -18.08
N GLU A 308 1.22 19.87 -17.08
CA GLU A 308 2.59 20.37 -17.10
C GLU A 308 3.42 19.73 -18.23
N SER A 309 3.31 18.41 -18.42
CA SER A 309 4.03 17.70 -19.50
C SER A 309 3.62 18.17 -20.89
N VAL A 310 2.33 18.46 -21.10
CA VAL A 310 1.81 18.99 -22.38
C VAL A 310 2.29 20.43 -22.60
N ALA A 311 2.31 21.27 -21.56
CA ALA A 311 2.78 22.64 -21.65
C ALA A 311 4.29 22.70 -22.03
N LEU A 312 5.11 21.89 -21.36
CA LEU A 312 6.56 21.78 -21.65
C LEU A 312 6.82 21.36 -23.10
N GLN A 313 6.03 20.45 -23.65
CA GLN A 313 6.18 20.02 -25.05
C GLN A 313 5.85 21.14 -26.05
N ARG A 314 4.83 21.96 -25.77
CA ARG A 314 4.46 23.11 -26.61
C ARG A 314 5.58 24.15 -26.66
N THR A 315 6.20 24.44 -25.54
CA THR A 315 7.33 25.40 -25.47
C THR A 315 8.52 24.92 -26.31
N LYS A 316 8.90 23.63 -26.18
CA LYS A 316 9.99 23.04 -26.99
C LYS A 316 9.70 23.12 -28.49
N THR A 317 8.46 22.94 -28.93
CA THR A 317 8.08 23.00 -30.35
C THR A 317 8.12 24.45 -30.88
N THR A 318 7.89 25.43 -30.02
CA THR A 318 7.96 26.86 -30.40
C THR A 318 9.40 27.38 -30.51
N GLU A 319 10.29 26.89 -29.64
CA GLU A 319 11.70 27.25 -29.65
C GLU A 319 12.50 26.59 -30.80
N SER A 320 11.97 25.50 -31.38
CA SER A 320 12.61 24.79 -32.52
C SER A 320 12.17 25.29 -33.88
N LYS A 321 11.27 26.28 -33.95
CA LYS A 321 10.85 27.00 -35.17
C LYS A 321 11.48 28.37 -35.24
#